data_f177b0cfc7e7d76c8afd9130cb3d0fc7
#
_entry.id   f177b0cfc7e7d76c8afd9130cb3d0fc7
#
_cell.length_a   1.000
_cell.length_b   1.000
_cell.length_c   1.000
_cell.angle_alpha   90.00
_cell.angle_beta   90.00
_cell.angle_gamma   90.00
#
_symmetry.space_group_name_H-M   'P 1'
#
loop_
_entity.id
_entity.type
_entity.pdbx_description
1 polymer ?
#
loop_
_entity_poly.entity_id
_entity_poly.type
_entity_poly.pdbx_seq_one_letter_code
_entity_poly.pdbx_strand_id
1 'polypeptide(L)'
;LGEEYYQIVKDTGSITAEGRRATLTVRLDCKGIMALPYMNDYVLPLRLTATGTEVNEKLNTILINPRMQETEVLAENAGVVEIDLSATDANTLEFTAYTEFNNKWDSEMEYEHGDAVLAAYNAEHGTQYIPLPESAYTFTGADLKAGSNKAVSTIDIDKSNLTADRYYTLAV
;
A
#
# COMPACT_ATOMS: atom_id res chain seq x y z
N LEU A 1 -1.81 -4.66 -25.32
CA LEU A 1 -2.39 -3.61 -24.47
C LEU A 1 -3.09 -2.59 -25.38
N GLY A 2 -4.36 -2.25 -25.11
CA GLY A 2 -5.13 -1.26 -25.85
C GLY A 2 -4.57 0.16 -25.72
N GLU A 3 -4.84 1.02 -26.69
CA GLU A 3 -4.31 2.39 -26.72
C GLU A 3 -4.87 3.29 -25.60
N GLU A 4 -6.03 2.93 -25.04
CA GLU A 4 -6.65 3.60 -23.91
C GLU A 4 -5.86 3.44 -22.59
N TYR A 5 -4.96 2.44 -22.52
CA TYR A 5 -4.19 2.14 -21.31
C TYR A 5 -2.77 2.70 -21.31
N TYR A 6 -2.38 3.41 -22.36
CA TYR A 6 -1.07 4.03 -22.40
C TYR A 6 -1.05 5.33 -23.20
N GLN A 7 -0.05 6.15 -22.96
CA GLN A 7 0.24 7.36 -23.71
C GLN A 7 1.74 7.40 -24.05
N ILE A 8 2.05 7.55 -25.31
CA ILE A 8 3.41 7.87 -25.72
C ILE A 8 3.62 9.36 -25.50
N VAL A 9 4.32 9.73 -24.43
CA VAL A 9 4.54 11.14 -24.03
C VAL A 9 5.63 11.77 -24.88
N LYS A 10 6.64 10.96 -25.24
CA LYS A 10 7.74 11.37 -26.12
C LYS A 10 8.08 10.19 -27.02
N ASP A 11 7.78 10.31 -28.28
CA ASP A 11 7.96 9.28 -29.32
C ASP A 11 9.22 9.48 -30.16
N THR A 12 9.83 10.66 -30.10
CA THR A 12 11.02 11.00 -30.85
C THR A 12 12.20 11.39 -29.96
N GLY A 13 13.39 11.09 -30.39
CA GLY A 13 14.62 11.46 -29.72
C GLY A 13 15.77 11.55 -30.69
N SER A 14 16.71 12.44 -30.45
CA SER A 14 17.92 12.60 -31.27
C SER A 14 19.13 12.03 -30.52
N ILE A 15 19.95 11.27 -31.23
CA ILE A 15 21.28 10.87 -30.76
C ILE A 15 22.29 11.82 -31.37
N THR A 16 22.92 12.64 -30.53
CA THR A 16 23.94 13.59 -30.97
C THR A 16 25.26 12.88 -31.28
N ALA A 17 26.19 13.53 -31.96
CA ALA A 17 27.50 12.96 -32.30
C ALA A 17 28.30 12.49 -31.05
N GLU A 18 28.11 13.16 -29.92
CA GLU A 18 28.75 12.82 -28.64
C GLU A 18 27.85 11.92 -27.73
N GLY A 19 26.54 11.87 -28.03
CA GLY A 19 25.56 11.08 -27.30
C GLY A 19 25.42 9.67 -27.87
N ARG A 20 25.17 8.72 -26.98
CA ARG A 20 24.93 7.31 -27.36
C ARG A 20 23.52 6.83 -27.09
N ARG A 21 22.67 7.71 -26.57
CA ARG A 21 21.33 7.36 -26.09
C ARG A 21 20.30 8.43 -26.44
N ALA A 22 19.12 8.00 -26.77
CA ALA A 22 17.92 8.82 -26.76
C ALA A 22 16.91 8.18 -25.81
N THR A 23 16.09 9.01 -25.16
CA THR A 23 15.06 8.55 -24.23
C THR A 23 13.69 8.83 -24.83
N LEU A 24 12.89 7.81 -24.90
CA LEU A 24 11.47 7.87 -25.19
C LEU A 24 10.69 7.67 -23.88
N THR A 25 9.49 8.20 -23.80
CA THR A 25 8.70 8.13 -22.57
C THR A 25 7.31 7.62 -22.88
N VAL A 26 6.93 6.57 -22.20
CA VAL A 26 5.58 6.01 -22.22
C VAL A 26 4.98 6.11 -20.81
N ARG A 27 3.75 6.61 -20.73
CA ARG A 27 2.96 6.62 -19.50
C ARG A 27 1.93 5.50 -19.59
N LEU A 28 1.80 4.72 -18.54
CA LEU A 28 0.81 3.66 -18.41
C LEU A 28 -0.32 4.09 -17.48
N ASP A 29 -1.56 3.75 -17.82
CA ASP A 29 -2.70 3.84 -16.90
C ASP A 29 -2.74 2.59 -16.01
N CYS A 30 -2.06 2.66 -14.88
CA CYS A 30 -1.95 1.54 -13.95
C CYS A 30 -3.32 1.09 -13.43
N LYS A 31 -4.22 2.03 -13.11
CA LYS A 31 -5.56 1.71 -12.60
C LYS A 31 -6.40 0.97 -13.63
N GLY A 32 -6.39 1.45 -14.87
CA GLY A 32 -7.10 0.79 -15.96
C GLY A 32 -6.54 -0.60 -16.26
N ILE A 33 -5.21 -0.74 -16.25
CA ILE A 33 -4.56 -2.05 -16.50
C ILE A 33 -4.89 -3.06 -15.39
N MET A 34 -4.91 -2.64 -14.12
CA MET A 34 -5.28 -3.51 -13.00
C MET A 34 -6.72 -4.01 -13.06
N ALA A 35 -7.61 -3.27 -13.69
CA ALA A 35 -9.01 -3.66 -13.89
C ALA A 35 -9.21 -4.67 -15.03
N LEU A 36 -8.17 -4.95 -15.83
CA LEU A 36 -8.25 -5.90 -16.93
C LEU A 36 -8.24 -7.35 -16.44
N PRO A 37 -9.07 -8.21 -17.01
CA PRO A 37 -8.96 -9.65 -16.77
C PRO A 37 -7.59 -10.13 -17.27
N TYR A 38 -6.91 -10.97 -16.50
CA TYR A 38 -5.59 -11.50 -16.89
C TYR A 38 -4.54 -10.43 -17.20
N MET A 39 -4.45 -9.39 -16.37
CA MET A 39 -3.57 -8.22 -16.58
C MET A 39 -2.11 -8.56 -16.88
N ASN A 40 -1.62 -9.71 -16.42
CA ASN A 40 -0.25 -10.17 -16.68
C ASN A 40 0.01 -10.67 -18.09
N ASP A 41 -1.02 -10.87 -18.89
CA ASP A 41 -0.93 -11.41 -20.25
C ASP A 41 -0.82 -10.32 -21.33
N TYR A 42 -1.00 -9.05 -20.91
CA TYR A 42 -0.93 -7.94 -21.85
C TYR A 42 0.50 -7.47 -22.06
N VAL A 43 0.84 -7.16 -23.31
CA VAL A 43 2.11 -6.56 -23.68
C VAL A 43 1.87 -5.33 -24.54
N LEU A 44 2.75 -4.35 -24.41
CA LEU A 44 2.85 -3.19 -25.30
C LEU A 44 4.10 -3.37 -26.15
N PRO A 45 3.97 -3.66 -27.46
CA PRO A 45 5.11 -3.69 -28.37
C PRO A 45 5.46 -2.30 -28.82
N LEU A 46 6.72 -1.92 -28.69
CA LEU A 46 7.27 -0.68 -29.23
C LEU A 46 8.34 -1.02 -30.27
N ARG A 47 8.23 -0.46 -31.47
CA ARG A 47 9.20 -0.63 -32.54
C ARG A 47 10.01 0.64 -32.75
N LEU A 48 11.31 0.52 -32.67
CA LEU A 48 12.24 1.60 -32.98
C LEU A 48 12.42 1.74 -34.51
N THR A 49 12.29 2.97 -34.99
CA THR A 49 12.70 3.37 -36.34
C THR A 49 13.73 4.48 -36.23
N ALA A 50 14.56 4.66 -37.23
CA ALA A 50 15.55 5.74 -37.29
C ALA A 50 15.59 6.37 -38.69
N THR A 51 15.93 7.65 -38.70
CA THR A 51 16.19 8.40 -39.95
C THR A 51 17.69 8.67 -40.06
N GLY A 52 18.27 8.44 -41.20
CA GLY A 52 19.68 8.72 -41.46
C GLY A 52 20.67 7.64 -41.03
N THR A 53 20.17 6.52 -40.48
CA THR A 53 20.99 5.36 -40.15
C THR A 53 20.13 4.08 -40.23
N GLU A 54 20.81 2.96 -40.40
CA GLU A 54 20.15 1.66 -40.39
C GLU A 54 19.83 1.24 -38.93
N VAL A 55 18.67 0.60 -38.75
CA VAL A 55 18.25 0.03 -37.49
C VAL A 55 18.47 -1.50 -37.53
N ASN A 56 19.01 -2.05 -36.48
CA ASN A 56 19.12 -3.49 -36.37
C ASN A 56 17.74 -4.13 -36.21
N GLU A 57 17.23 -4.73 -37.28
CA GLU A 57 15.89 -5.29 -37.32
C GLU A 57 15.63 -6.40 -36.28
N LYS A 58 16.66 -7.07 -35.81
CA LYS A 58 16.55 -8.11 -34.78
C LYS A 58 16.44 -7.55 -33.37
N LEU A 59 16.79 -6.26 -33.17
CA LEU A 59 16.88 -5.63 -31.83
C LEU A 59 16.07 -4.31 -31.77
N ASN A 60 15.18 -4.07 -32.72
CA ASN A 60 14.43 -2.81 -32.79
C ASN A 60 13.07 -2.85 -32.12
N THR A 61 12.68 -3.98 -31.53
CA THR A 61 11.39 -4.13 -30.88
C THR A 61 11.57 -4.40 -29.39
N ILE A 62 10.86 -3.63 -28.58
CA ILE A 62 10.79 -3.79 -27.13
C ILE A 62 9.37 -4.24 -26.79
N LEU A 63 9.23 -5.28 -25.98
CA LEU A 63 7.96 -5.69 -25.43
C LEU A 63 7.91 -5.25 -23.96
N ILE A 64 7.00 -4.36 -23.64
CA ILE A 64 6.72 -3.95 -22.27
C ILE A 64 5.55 -4.81 -21.76
N ASN A 65 5.82 -5.62 -20.75
CA ASN A 65 4.78 -6.33 -20.02
C ASN A 65 4.56 -5.59 -18.68
N PRO A 66 3.46 -4.84 -18.54
CA PRO A 66 3.17 -4.09 -17.33
C PRO A 66 2.63 -5.02 -16.25
N ARG A 67 3.52 -5.69 -15.55
CA ARG A 67 3.11 -6.49 -14.38
C ARG A 67 2.75 -5.56 -13.24
N MET A 68 1.53 -5.69 -12.78
CA MET A 68 1.03 -5.04 -11.57
C MET A 68 0.93 -6.11 -10.50
N GLN A 69 1.37 -5.76 -9.30
CA GLN A 69 1.15 -6.58 -8.11
C GLN A 69 0.23 -5.77 -7.20
N GLU A 70 -0.88 -6.38 -6.79
CA GLU A 70 -1.69 -5.84 -5.73
C GLU A 70 -0.86 -5.84 -4.45
N THR A 71 -0.85 -4.72 -3.77
CA THR A 71 -0.15 -4.58 -2.51
C THR A 71 -1.14 -4.87 -1.40
N GLU A 72 -0.87 -5.89 -0.61
CA GLU A 72 -1.62 -6.17 0.61
C GLU A 72 -1.10 -5.26 1.73
N VAL A 73 -2.04 -4.74 2.51
CA VAL A 73 -1.73 -4.06 3.77
C VAL A 73 -1.78 -5.09 4.88
N LEU A 74 -0.71 -5.16 5.63
CA LEU A 74 -0.53 -6.11 6.72
C LEU A 74 -0.39 -5.34 8.04
N ALA A 75 -0.85 -5.93 9.13
CA ALA A 75 -0.60 -5.41 10.47
C ALA A 75 0.70 -6.00 11.04
N GLU A 76 1.57 -5.14 11.54
CA GLU A 76 2.73 -5.57 12.34
C GLU A 76 2.20 -6.10 13.68
N ASN A 77 2.62 -7.26 14.10
CA ASN A 77 2.09 -7.93 15.30
C ASN A 77 0.60 -8.29 15.23
N ALA A 78 0.13 -8.76 14.06
CA ALA A 78 -1.23 -9.30 13.95
C ALA A 78 -1.49 -10.38 15.00
N GLY A 79 -2.67 -10.35 15.62
CA GLY A 79 -3.08 -11.25 16.68
C GLY A 79 -3.32 -10.52 18.00
N VAL A 80 -3.36 -11.26 19.11
CA VAL A 80 -3.61 -10.68 20.43
C VAL A 80 -2.29 -10.26 21.08
N VAL A 81 -2.17 -8.97 21.39
CA VAL A 81 -1.05 -8.41 22.14
C VAL A 81 -1.54 -8.02 23.53
N GLU A 82 -0.95 -8.59 24.56
CA GLU A 82 -1.27 -8.26 25.96
C GLU A 82 -0.34 -7.17 26.49
N ILE A 83 -0.91 -6.13 27.09
CA ILE A 83 -0.17 -5.00 27.64
C ILE A 83 -0.62 -4.77 29.07
N ASP A 84 0.31 -4.80 30.02
CA ASP A 84 0.05 -4.43 31.42
C ASP A 84 0.15 -2.92 31.58
N LEU A 85 -1.00 -2.25 31.58
CA LEU A 85 -1.10 -0.80 31.76
C LEU A 85 -0.74 -0.34 33.18
N SER A 86 -0.68 -1.26 34.17
CA SER A 86 -0.24 -0.93 35.53
C SER A 86 1.28 -0.88 35.66
N ALA A 87 1.98 -1.61 34.80
CA ALA A 87 3.44 -1.71 34.78
C ALA A 87 4.13 -0.64 33.91
N THR A 88 3.37 0.20 33.22
CA THR A 88 3.92 1.23 32.34
C THR A 88 3.31 2.61 32.62
N ASP A 89 4.14 3.66 32.56
CA ASP A 89 3.68 5.05 32.57
C ASP A 89 3.23 5.52 31.18
N ALA A 90 3.51 4.74 30.14
CA ALA A 90 3.08 5.07 28.78
C ALA A 90 1.55 4.93 28.66
N ASN A 91 0.96 5.97 28.09
CA ASN A 91 -0.47 6.00 27.77
C ASN A 91 -0.73 5.85 26.28
N THR A 92 0.31 5.95 25.44
CA THR A 92 0.23 5.87 23.99
C THR A 92 0.80 4.54 23.52
N LEU A 93 0.03 3.81 22.74
CA LEU A 93 0.44 2.60 22.03
C LEU A 93 0.54 2.89 20.55
N GLU A 94 1.38 2.15 19.85
CA GLU A 94 1.52 2.25 18.40
C GLU A 94 0.94 1.02 17.73
N PHE A 95 0.22 1.25 16.64
CA PHE A 95 -0.25 0.24 15.72
C PHE A 95 0.35 0.53 14.34
N THR A 96 1.08 -0.43 13.80
CA THR A 96 1.76 -0.27 12.50
C THR A 96 1.07 -1.12 11.44
N ALA A 97 0.55 -0.47 10.41
CA ALA A 97 0.20 -1.09 9.15
C ALA A 97 1.38 -0.98 8.17
N TYR A 98 1.65 -2.03 7.41
CA TYR A 98 2.76 -2.00 6.46
C TYR A 98 2.43 -2.72 5.16
N THR A 99 3.22 -2.42 4.14
CA THR A 99 3.20 -3.07 2.83
C THR A 99 4.58 -3.67 2.54
N GLU A 100 4.65 -4.66 1.66
CA GLU A 100 5.94 -5.28 1.28
C GLU A 100 6.89 -4.32 0.56
N PHE A 101 6.35 -3.27 -0.07
CA PHE A 101 7.13 -2.32 -0.86
C PHE A 101 6.90 -0.90 -0.36
N ASN A 102 7.88 -0.02 -0.58
CA ASN A 102 7.69 1.41 -0.36
C ASN A 102 6.61 1.94 -1.30
N ASN A 103 5.61 2.59 -0.74
CA ASN A 103 4.55 3.19 -1.51
C ASN A 103 5.11 4.32 -2.39
N LYS A 104 4.61 4.42 -3.60
CA LYS A 104 5.07 5.43 -4.55
C LYS A 104 4.27 6.73 -4.46
N TRP A 105 3.05 6.65 -3.99
CA TRP A 105 2.12 7.76 -3.82
C TRP A 105 1.58 7.77 -2.40
N ASP A 106 1.04 8.91 -1.97
CA ASP A 106 0.25 8.95 -0.73
C ASP A 106 -1.01 8.10 -0.93
N SER A 107 -1.32 7.29 0.07
CA SER A 107 -2.54 6.47 0.12
C SER A 107 -3.24 6.70 1.44
N GLU A 108 -4.50 7.07 1.37
CA GLU A 108 -5.38 7.16 2.53
C GLU A 108 -5.63 5.75 3.06
N MET A 109 -5.66 5.61 4.38
CA MET A 109 -5.89 4.36 5.08
C MET A 109 -7.20 4.48 5.86
N GLU A 110 -8.07 3.51 5.68
CA GLU A 110 -9.28 3.36 6.49
C GLU A 110 -9.03 2.31 7.57
N TYR A 111 -9.42 2.64 8.80
CA TYR A 111 -9.27 1.75 9.96
C TYR A 111 -10.64 1.50 10.57
N GLU A 112 -10.98 0.24 10.72
CA GLU A 112 -12.10 -0.17 11.54
C GLU A 112 -11.58 -0.54 12.92
N HIS A 113 -12.22 -0.06 13.98
CA HIS A 113 -11.82 -0.35 15.36
C HIS A 113 -12.99 -0.32 16.33
N GLY A 114 -12.76 -0.84 17.54
CA GLY A 114 -13.70 -0.78 18.65
C GLY A 114 -14.68 -1.94 18.74
N ASP A 115 -15.85 -1.67 19.34
CA ASP A 115 -16.80 -2.70 19.79
C ASP A 115 -17.32 -3.60 18.67
N ALA A 116 -17.64 -3.04 17.51
CA ALA A 116 -18.18 -3.80 16.39
C ALA A 116 -17.16 -4.79 15.82
N VAL A 117 -15.91 -4.35 15.68
CA VAL A 117 -14.80 -5.19 15.20
C VAL A 117 -14.51 -6.31 16.21
N LEU A 118 -14.48 -5.97 17.51
CA LEU A 118 -14.27 -6.95 18.56
C LEU A 118 -15.42 -7.98 18.64
N ALA A 119 -16.66 -7.54 18.48
CA ALA A 119 -17.81 -8.44 18.47
C ALA A 119 -17.74 -9.44 17.30
N ALA A 120 -17.35 -8.99 16.11
CA ALA A 120 -17.15 -9.85 14.97
C ALA A 120 -16.01 -10.86 15.22
N TYR A 121 -14.88 -10.41 15.77
CA TYR A 121 -13.77 -11.27 16.16
C TYR A 121 -14.18 -12.33 17.19
N ASN A 122 -14.89 -11.92 18.26
CA ASN A 122 -15.37 -12.85 19.27
C ASN A 122 -16.29 -13.92 18.68
N ALA A 123 -17.17 -13.53 17.76
CA ALA A 123 -18.10 -14.46 17.11
C ALA A 123 -17.35 -15.47 16.22
N GLU A 124 -16.37 -15.03 15.46
CA GLU A 124 -15.57 -15.86 14.55
C GLU A 124 -14.69 -16.86 15.30
N HIS A 125 -14.05 -16.40 16.39
CA HIS A 125 -13.06 -17.21 17.14
C HIS A 125 -13.61 -17.86 18.40
N GLY A 126 -14.90 -17.66 18.73
CA GLY A 126 -15.54 -18.22 19.92
C GLY A 126 -14.98 -17.66 21.23
N THR A 127 -14.45 -16.44 21.20
CA THR A 127 -13.89 -15.74 22.35
C THR A 127 -14.94 -14.86 23.04
N GLN A 128 -14.62 -14.33 24.22
CA GLN A 128 -15.49 -13.44 24.99
C GLN A 128 -14.69 -12.26 25.54
N TYR A 129 -13.88 -11.64 24.70
CA TYR A 129 -13.13 -10.46 25.08
C TYR A 129 -14.06 -9.29 25.39
N ILE A 130 -13.72 -8.53 26.42
CA ILE A 130 -14.47 -7.35 26.88
C ILE A 130 -13.94 -6.13 26.16
N PRO A 131 -14.80 -5.34 25.50
CA PRO A 131 -14.36 -4.17 24.77
C PRO A 131 -13.74 -3.11 25.68
N LEU A 132 -12.70 -2.43 25.18
CA LEU A 132 -12.17 -1.22 25.78
C LEU A 132 -13.21 -0.09 25.57
N PRO A 133 -13.71 0.56 26.66
CA PRO A 133 -14.71 1.61 26.51
C PRO A 133 -14.23 2.73 25.57
N GLU A 134 -15.13 3.22 24.70
CA GLU A 134 -14.81 4.32 23.79
C GLU A 134 -14.31 5.58 24.49
N SER A 135 -14.78 5.82 25.73
CA SER A 135 -14.30 6.94 26.55
C SER A 135 -12.89 6.75 27.11
N ALA A 136 -12.32 5.56 26.98
CA ALA A 136 -11.02 5.21 27.55
C ALA A 136 -9.88 5.24 26.52
N TYR A 137 -10.15 5.56 25.26
CA TYR A 137 -9.09 5.66 24.26
C TYR A 137 -9.42 6.66 23.16
N THR A 138 -8.37 7.11 22.49
CA THR A 138 -8.46 7.87 21.24
C THR A 138 -7.57 7.18 20.20
N PHE A 139 -8.16 6.76 19.10
CA PHE A 139 -7.41 6.20 17.97
C PHE A 139 -7.13 7.30 16.95
N THR A 140 -5.86 7.44 16.56
CA THR A 140 -5.43 8.35 15.50
C THR A 140 -4.78 7.55 14.39
N GLY A 141 -5.51 7.38 13.30
CA GLY A 141 -5.05 6.66 12.12
C GLY A 141 -3.97 7.45 11.35
N ALA A 142 -3.05 6.73 10.74
CA ALA A 142 -2.02 7.29 9.89
C ALA A 142 -2.14 6.78 8.45
N ASP A 143 -1.89 7.66 7.49
CA ASP A 143 -1.82 7.32 6.08
C ASP A 143 -0.48 6.74 5.69
N LEU A 144 -0.48 5.91 4.64
CA LEU A 144 0.73 5.42 4.04
C LEU A 144 1.30 6.49 3.08
N LYS A 145 2.40 7.12 3.47
CA LYS A 145 3.01 8.20 2.69
C LYS A 145 3.94 7.69 1.59
N ALA A 146 4.06 8.49 0.53
CA ALA A 146 4.99 8.22 -0.56
C ALA A 146 6.43 8.04 -0.05
N GLY A 147 7.08 6.99 -0.51
CA GLY A 147 8.44 6.62 -0.09
C GLY A 147 8.50 5.80 1.20
N SER A 148 7.36 5.59 1.87
CA SER A 148 7.25 4.73 3.06
C SER A 148 6.55 3.41 2.72
N ASN A 149 6.88 2.38 3.46
CA ASN A 149 6.12 1.13 3.49
C ASN A 149 5.40 0.91 4.82
N LYS A 150 5.38 1.91 5.71
CA LYS A 150 4.75 1.83 7.03
C LYS A 150 3.89 3.06 7.31
N ALA A 151 2.72 2.81 7.91
CA ALA A 151 1.84 3.80 8.49
C ALA A 151 1.72 3.47 10.00
N VAL A 152 2.18 4.40 10.86
CA VAL A 152 2.17 4.21 12.32
C VAL A 152 1.04 5.03 12.91
N SER A 153 -0.02 4.35 13.31
CA SER A 153 -1.18 4.91 14.01
C SER A 153 -0.95 4.88 15.53
N THR A 154 -1.62 5.76 16.26
CA THR A 154 -1.50 5.82 17.70
C THR A 154 -2.83 5.57 18.40
N ILE A 155 -2.74 4.99 19.58
CA ILE A 155 -3.86 4.74 20.49
C ILE A 155 -3.49 5.37 21.83
N ASP A 156 -4.11 6.49 22.14
CA ASP A 156 -3.94 7.14 23.45
C ASP A 156 -4.97 6.59 24.43
N ILE A 157 -4.52 6.07 25.57
CA ILE A 157 -5.36 5.42 26.57
C ILE A 157 -5.54 6.34 27.79
N ASP A 158 -6.78 6.63 28.13
CA ASP A 158 -7.15 7.30 29.38
C ASP A 158 -7.44 6.24 30.46
N LYS A 159 -6.43 5.94 31.26
CA LYS A 159 -6.50 4.96 32.35
C LYS A 159 -7.53 5.33 33.44
N SER A 160 -7.89 6.63 33.56
CA SER A 160 -8.88 7.06 34.57
C SER A 160 -10.27 6.53 34.28
N ASN A 161 -10.55 6.16 33.06
CA ASN A 161 -11.82 5.59 32.60
C ASN A 161 -11.83 4.05 32.65
N LEU A 162 -10.79 3.42 33.22
CA LEU A 162 -10.68 1.97 33.33
C LEU A 162 -10.89 1.50 34.78
N THR A 163 -11.47 0.31 34.91
CA THR A 163 -11.58 -0.36 36.21
C THR A 163 -10.32 -1.17 36.46
N ALA A 164 -9.68 -1.00 37.62
CA ALA A 164 -8.52 -1.79 38.00
C ALA A 164 -8.86 -3.31 38.03
N ASP A 165 -7.82 -4.12 37.80
CA ASP A 165 -7.89 -5.59 37.80
C ASP A 165 -8.87 -6.19 36.76
N ARG A 166 -9.10 -5.47 35.64
CA ARG A 166 -9.89 -5.97 34.52
C ARG A 166 -9.06 -5.98 33.25
N TYR A 167 -9.34 -6.98 32.42
CA TYR A 167 -8.81 -7.06 31.07
C TYR A 167 -9.80 -6.43 30.08
N TYR A 168 -9.32 -5.55 29.24
CA TYR A 168 -10.07 -4.95 28.15
C TYR A 168 -9.35 -5.20 26.82
N THR A 169 -10.09 -5.27 25.75
CA THR A 169 -9.55 -5.52 24.42
C THR A 169 -10.01 -4.42 23.47
N LEU A 170 -9.08 -3.81 22.76
CA LEU A 170 -9.36 -2.98 21.59
C LEU A 170 -9.02 -3.80 20.35
N ALA A 171 -9.98 -3.97 19.45
CA ALA A 171 -9.76 -4.52 18.13
C ALA A 171 -9.54 -3.38 17.13
N VAL A 172 -8.55 -3.52 16.28
CA VAL A 172 -8.19 -2.59 15.19
C VAL A 172 -7.97 -3.38 13.92
#